data_79f3b2dd1cea00aec54cdea746ad7d53
#
_entry.id   79f3b2dd1cea00aec54cdea746ad7d53
#
_cell.length_a   1.000
_cell.length_b   1.000
_cell.length_c   1.000
_cell.angle_alpha   90.00
_cell.angle_beta   90.00
_cell.angle_gamma   90.00
#
_symmetry.space_group_name_H-M   'P 1'
#
loop_
_entity.id
_entity.type
_entity.pdbx_description
1 polymer ?
#
loop_
_entity_poly.entity_id
_entity_poly.type
_entity_poly.pdbx_seq_one_letter_code
_entity_poly.pdbx_strand_id
1 'polypeptide(L)'
;MRILVRTFFKLTGILLVTATISFAQSKPAPKEIFRDSDGNLVSNNEFVDIRMANFNYPDATIIKTLEDGTKEFRLQKIPQEGMSAPDFSVRTLDGKIVSLAELRGKVVVLSFWFIGCPACRNMEPKLNEFKARFDDGDVVFLAMTTDPKDALERYLKKERFDYVQVSDAGVAMKNFAFRGFPKNIVIDKQGKIVYWRSTVKAWDKFESVVRAELAKN
;
A
#
# COMPACT_ATOMS: atom_id res chain seq x y z
N MET A 1 -6.71 -99.22 27.77
CA MET A 1 -7.47 -98.13 28.38
C MET A 1 -6.94 -96.83 27.81
N ARG A 2 -7.57 -96.29 26.74
CA ARG A 2 -7.16 -95.12 26.01
C ARG A 2 -8.05 -93.97 26.41
N ILE A 3 -7.45 -92.93 27.04
CA ILE A 3 -8.09 -91.66 27.42
C ILE A 3 -8.00 -90.71 26.25
N LEU A 4 -9.13 -90.29 25.68
CA LEU A 4 -9.23 -89.26 24.65
C LEU A 4 -9.33 -87.90 25.32
N VAL A 5 -8.34 -87.04 25.14
CA VAL A 5 -8.38 -85.67 25.55
C VAL A 5 -8.96 -84.86 24.35
N ARG A 6 -10.18 -84.31 24.50
CA ARG A 6 -10.78 -83.37 23.57
C ARG A 6 -10.30 -81.94 23.87
N THR A 7 -9.47 -81.39 22.99
CA THR A 7 -9.04 -79.99 23.06
C THR A 7 -10.11 -79.10 22.38
N PHE A 8 -10.76 -78.26 23.17
CA PHE A 8 -11.65 -77.20 22.63
C PHE A 8 -10.85 -76.00 22.18
N PHE A 9 -10.78 -75.76 20.88
CA PHE A 9 -10.31 -74.49 20.30
C PHE A 9 -11.41 -73.46 20.44
N LYS A 10 -11.22 -72.45 21.28
CA LYS A 10 -12.05 -71.24 21.29
C LYS A 10 -11.55 -70.32 20.19
N LEU A 11 -12.30 -70.14 19.12
CA LEU A 11 -12.09 -69.11 18.10
C LEU A 11 -12.52 -67.76 18.71
N THR A 12 -11.61 -66.95 19.13
CA THR A 12 -11.85 -65.53 19.44
C THR A 12 -11.80 -64.73 18.13
N GLY A 13 -12.98 -64.37 17.62
CA GLY A 13 -13.08 -63.50 16.45
C GLY A 13 -12.64 -62.08 16.84
N ILE A 14 -11.50 -61.64 16.28
CA ILE A 14 -11.06 -60.26 16.36
C ILE A 14 -11.86 -59.47 15.32
N LEU A 15 -12.79 -58.64 15.80
CA LEU A 15 -13.56 -57.70 14.97
C LEU A 15 -12.61 -56.51 14.64
N LEU A 16 -12.03 -56.51 13.44
CA LEU A 16 -11.25 -55.36 12.92
C LEU A 16 -12.23 -54.23 12.55
N VAL A 17 -12.40 -53.28 13.46
CA VAL A 17 -13.12 -52.04 13.16
C VAL A 17 -12.16 -51.18 12.33
N THR A 18 -12.30 -51.18 11.02
CA THR A 18 -11.63 -50.22 10.11
C THR A 18 -12.32 -48.87 10.26
N ALA A 19 -11.74 -48.00 11.09
CA ALA A 19 -12.14 -46.59 11.12
C ALA A 19 -11.72 -45.95 9.81
N THR A 20 -12.64 -45.75 8.88
CA THR A 20 -12.41 -44.91 7.70
C THR A 20 -12.33 -43.47 8.17
N ILE A 21 -11.09 -42.93 8.29
CA ILE A 21 -10.86 -41.51 8.50
C ILE A 21 -11.25 -40.82 7.19
N SER A 22 -12.46 -40.26 7.16
CA SER A 22 -12.91 -39.41 6.07
C SER A 22 -12.17 -38.07 6.21
N PHE A 23 -11.08 -37.90 5.46
CA PHE A 23 -10.51 -36.58 5.30
C PHE A 23 -11.53 -35.72 4.56
N ALA A 24 -12.21 -34.85 5.30
CA ALA A 24 -13.00 -33.80 4.69
C ALA A 24 -12.03 -32.93 3.87
N GLN A 25 -12.01 -33.12 2.56
CA GLN A 25 -11.27 -32.22 1.65
C GLN A 25 -11.87 -30.84 1.83
N SER A 26 -11.12 -29.93 2.47
CA SER A 26 -11.49 -28.54 2.55
C SER A 26 -11.66 -28.03 1.12
N LYS A 27 -12.87 -27.53 0.83
CA LYS A 27 -13.15 -26.92 -0.48
C LYS A 27 -12.09 -25.85 -0.74
N PRO A 28 -11.40 -25.85 -1.89
CA PRO A 28 -10.39 -24.82 -2.17
C PRO A 28 -11.03 -23.44 -1.99
N ALA A 29 -10.28 -22.52 -1.38
CA ALA A 29 -10.75 -21.15 -1.21
C ALA A 29 -11.16 -20.58 -2.58
N PRO A 30 -12.27 -19.85 -2.69
CA PRO A 30 -12.70 -19.29 -3.94
C PRO A 30 -11.60 -18.36 -4.48
N LYS A 31 -11.32 -18.46 -5.78
CA LYS A 31 -10.40 -17.58 -6.47
C LYS A 31 -10.89 -16.14 -6.32
N GLU A 32 -9.98 -15.21 -6.02
CA GLU A 32 -10.29 -13.79 -5.91
C GLU A 32 -9.57 -13.02 -7.00
N ILE A 33 -10.28 -12.09 -7.64
CA ILE A 33 -9.73 -11.16 -8.60
C ILE A 33 -10.12 -9.74 -8.22
N PHE A 34 -9.21 -8.80 -8.46
CA PHE A 34 -9.39 -7.40 -8.10
C PHE A 34 -9.34 -6.55 -9.37
N ARG A 35 -10.30 -5.62 -9.50
CA ARG A 35 -10.36 -4.64 -10.58
C ARG A 35 -10.43 -3.24 -10.02
N ASP A 36 -9.77 -2.29 -10.69
CA ASP A 36 -9.93 -0.87 -10.42
C ASP A 36 -11.33 -0.36 -10.84
N SER A 37 -11.57 0.94 -10.65
CA SER A 37 -12.83 1.59 -11.04
C SER A 37 -13.12 1.52 -12.54
N ASP A 38 -12.09 1.42 -13.36
CA ASP A 38 -12.18 1.38 -14.82
C ASP A 38 -12.32 -0.04 -15.36
N GLY A 39 -12.20 -1.04 -14.46
CA GLY A 39 -12.35 -2.47 -14.76
C GLY A 39 -11.05 -3.20 -15.09
N ASN A 40 -9.89 -2.54 -14.99
CA ASN A 40 -8.61 -3.19 -15.22
C ASN A 40 -8.26 -4.12 -14.05
N LEU A 41 -7.61 -5.26 -14.34
CA LEU A 41 -7.10 -6.14 -13.31
C LEU A 41 -5.97 -5.45 -12.53
N VAL A 42 -6.04 -5.55 -11.21
CA VAL A 42 -5.01 -5.03 -10.29
C VAL A 42 -4.47 -6.15 -9.40
N SER A 43 -3.26 -5.98 -8.91
CA SER A 43 -2.63 -6.90 -7.97
C SER A 43 -3.28 -6.80 -6.57
N ASN A 44 -3.08 -7.82 -5.74
CA ASN A 44 -3.52 -7.77 -4.34
C ASN A 44 -2.87 -6.60 -3.56
N ASN A 45 -1.61 -6.28 -3.85
CA ASN A 45 -0.94 -5.14 -3.22
C ASN A 45 -1.58 -3.82 -3.63
N GLU A 46 -1.88 -3.64 -4.91
CA GLU A 46 -2.57 -2.45 -5.42
C GLU A 46 -4.01 -2.35 -4.88
N PHE A 47 -4.71 -3.49 -4.76
CA PHE A 47 -6.01 -3.54 -4.09
C PHE A 47 -5.96 -2.96 -2.67
N VAL A 48 -4.96 -3.37 -1.87
CA VAL A 48 -4.79 -2.85 -0.50
C VAL A 48 -4.48 -1.36 -0.52
N ASP A 49 -3.60 -0.91 -1.41
CA ASP A 49 -3.22 0.51 -1.52
C ASP A 49 -4.42 1.39 -1.91
N ILE A 50 -5.27 0.92 -2.83
CA ILE A 50 -6.50 1.63 -3.24
C ILE A 50 -7.50 1.67 -2.09
N ARG A 51 -7.76 0.55 -1.41
CA ARG A 51 -8.70 0.51 -0.27
C ARG A 51 -8.27 1.41 0.87
N MET A 52 -6.97 1.49 1.14
CA MET A 52 -6.39 2.30 2.21
C MET A 52 -6.14 3.75 1.80
N ALA A 53 -6.45 4.13 0.55
CA ALA A 53 -6.18 5.49 0.05
C ALA A 53 -6.87 6.59 0.87
N ASN A 54 -8.07 6.32 1.35
CA ASN A 54 -8.87 7.25 2.14
C ASN A 54 -9.53 6.54 3.32
N PHE A 55 -8.93 6.59 4.51
CA PHE A 55 -9.38 5.87 5.72
C PHE A 55 -10.83 6.10 6.16
N ASN A 56 -11.43 7.23 5.77
CA ASN A 56 -12.78 7.62 6.22
C ASN A 56 -13.84 7.53 5.11
N TYR A 57 -13.49 7.03 3.93
CA TYR A 57 -14.51 6.78 2.91
C TYR A 57 -15.17 5.43 3.19
N PRO A 58 -16.50 5.36 3.13
CA PRO A 58 -17.17 4.07 3.20
C PRO A 58 -16.63 3.18 2.09
N ASP A 59 -16.37 1.92 2.43
CA ASP A 59 -15.91 0.94 1.46
C ASP A 59 -17.03 0.69 0.44
N ALA A 60 -16.88 1.31 -0.72
CA ALA A 60 -17.79 1.16 -1.85
C ALA A 60 -17.36 0.04 -2.82
N THR A 61 -16.53 -0.90 -2.36
CA THR A 61 -16.11 -2.04 -3.17
C THR A 61 -17.32 -2.90 -3.53
N ILE A 62 -17.56 -3.07 -4.83
CA ILE A 62 -18.60 -3.96 -5.34
C ILE A 62 -18.03 -5.37 -5.39
N ILE A 63 -18.72 -6.32 -4.77
CA ILE A 63 -18.34 -7.73 -4.77
C ILE A 63 -19.36 -8.51 -5.60
N LYS A 64 -18.86 -9.27 -6.59
CA LYS A 64 -19.66 -10.18 -7.41
C LYS A 64 -19.10 -11.59 -7.33
N THR A 65 -19.97 -12.59 -7.32
CA THR A 65 -19.56 -13.98 -7.54
C THR A 65 -19.81 -14.32 -8.99
N LEU A 66 -18.79 -14.75 -9.71
CA LEU A 66 -18.87 -15.17 -11.09
C LEU A 66 -19.43 -16.60 -11.18
N GLU A 67 -19.81 -17.05 -12.37
CA GLU A 67 -20.40 -18.37 -12.61
C GLU A 67 -19.49 -19.53 -12.20
N ASP A 68 -18.16 -19.34 -12.32
CA ASP A 68 -17.13 -20.30 -11.89
C ASP A 68 -16.85 -20.29 -10.37
N GLY A 69 -17.57 -19.48 -9.59
CA GLY A 69 -17.37 -19.29 -8.16
C GLY A 69 -16.27 -18.30 -7.78
N THR A 70 -15.58 -17.68 -8.76
CA THR A 70 -14.59 -16.62 -8.53
C THR A 70 -15.26 -15.39 -7.92
N LYS A 71 -14.66 -14.81 -6.89
CA LYS A 71 -15.10 -13.53 -6.33
C LYS A 71 -14.36 -12.38 -7.03
N GLU A 72 -15.10 -11.53 -7.70
CA GLU A 72 -14.61 -10.30 -8.30
C GLU A 72 -14.87 -9.12 -7.35
N PHE A 73 -13.81 -8.38 -7.04
CA PHE A 73 -13.86 -7.15 -6.25
C PHE A 73 -13.58 -5.98 -7.19
N ARG A 74 -14.57 -5.10 -7.39
CA ARG A 74 -14.37 -3.86 -8.13
C ARG A 74 -14.17 -2.72 -7.15
N LEU A 75 -13.01 -2.09 -7.23
CA LEU A 75 -12.60 -1.00 -6.36
C LEU A 75 -13.26 0.32 -6.76
N GLN A 76 -13.44 1.19 -5.78
CA GLN A 76 -13.94 2.54 -6.00
C GLN A 76 -12.86 3.43 -6.64
N LYS A 77 -13.31 4.49 -7.34
CA LYS A 77 -12.42 5.56 -7.80
C LYS A 77 -11.89 6.36 -6.61
N ILE A 78 -10.61 6.74 -6.68
CA ILE A 78 -10.02 7.66 -5.70
C ILE A 78 -10.34 9.08 -6.14
N PRO A 79 -11.16 9.83 -5.36
CA PRO A 79 -11.67 11.13 -5.81
C PRO A 79 -10.58 12.17 -6.06
N GLN A 80 -9.45 12.07 -5.35
CA GLN A 80 -8.35 13.03 -5.46
C GLN A 80 -7.54 12.87 -6.75
N GLU A 81 -7.55 11.69 -7.36
CA GLU A 81 -6.83 11.45 -8.62
C GLU A 81 -7.53 12.13 -9.78
N GLY A 82 -6.77 12.90 -10.55
CA GLY A 82 -7.25 13.77 -11.63
C GLY A 82 -7.55 15.21 -11.20
N MET A 83 -7.63 15.51 -9.89
CA MET A 83 -7.81 16.86 -9.38
C MET A 83 -6.51 17.67 -9.43
N SER A 84 -6.63 19.00 -9.54
CA SER A 84 -5.49 19.89 -9.30
C SER A 84 -5.02 19.76 -7.86
N ALA A 85 -3.71 19.62 -7.66
CA ALA A 85 -3.13 19.63 -6.32
C ALA A 85 -3.30 21.01 -5.68
N PRO A 86 -3.60 21.08 -4.38
CA PRO A 86 -3.64 22.34 -3.65
C PRO A 86 -2.27 23.04 -3.71
N ASP A 87 -2.30 24.35 -3.88
CA ASP A 87 -1.08 25.16 -3.84
C ASP A 87 -0.42 25.09 -2.45
N PHE A 88 0.90 25.07 -2.47
CA PHE A 88 1.71 25.19 -1.26
C PHE A 88 2.98 26.02 -1.55
N SER A 89 3.46 26.68 -0.50
CA SER A 89 4.80 27.25 -0.44
C SER A 89 5.39 26.89 0.91
N VAL A 90 6.49 26.18 0.92
CA VAL A 90 7.10 25.61 2.12
C VAL A 90 8.59 25.94 2.18
N ARG A 91 9.14 25.97 3.40
CA ARG A 91 10.59 26.12 3.62
C ARG A 91 11.19 24.74 3.89
N THR A 92 12.18 24.37 3.09
CA THR A 92 12.95 23.14 3.30
C THR A 92 13.87 23.26 4.52
N LEU A 93 14.37 22.14 5.00
CA LEU A 93 15.25 22.10 6.16
C LEU A 93 16.56 22.89 5.94
N ASP A 94 17.07 22.93 4.70
CA ASP A 94 18.23 23.72 4.28
C ASP A 94 17.93 25.21 4.02
N GLY A 95 16.67 25.64 4.28
CA GLY A 95 16.23 27.02 4.25
C GLY A 95 15.68 27.54 2.93
N LYS A 96 15.67 26.74 1.86
CA LYS A 96 15.10 27.13 0.56
C LYS A 96 13.58 27.21 0.62
N ILE A 97 12.99 28.13 -0.12
CA ILE A 97 11.54 28.15 -0.36
C ILE A 97 11.26 27.28 -1.60
N VAL A 98 10.27 26.44 -1.50
CA VAL A 98 9.77 25.60 -2.59
C VAL A 98 8.25 25.76 -2.66
N SER A 99 7.75 26.12 -3.84
CA SER A 99 6.31 26.24 -4.09
C SER A 99 5.86 25.30 -5.21
N LEU A 100 4.60 24.88 -5.19
CA LEU A 100 4.06 24.04 -6.25
C LEU A 100 4.08 24.77 -7.62
N ALA A 101 3.96 26.10 -7.62
CA ALA A 101 4.03 26.90 -8.83
C ALA A 101 5.42 26.83 -9.50
N GLU A 102 6.50 26.87 -8.70
CA GLU A 102 7.88 26.74 -9.20
C GLU A 102 8.23 25.32 -9.64
N LEU A 103 7.45 24.33 -9.21
CA LEU A 103 7.64 22.93 -9.59
C LEU A 103 6.87 22.53 -10.85
N ARG A 104 6.18 23.45 -11.52
CA ARG A 104 5.54 23.17 -12.81
C ARG A 104 6.56 22.66 -13.83
N GLY A 105 6.14 21.70 -14.64
CA GLY A 105 7.05 21.02 -15.58
C GLY A 105 7.84 19.85 -14.96
N LYS A 106 7.81 19.67 -13.63
CA LYS A 106 8.43 18.53 -12.93
C LYS A 106 7.38 17.60 -12.37
N VAL A 107 7.75 16.33 -12.26
CA VAL A 107 6.96 15.35 -11.47
C VAL A 107 7.31 15.54 -9.99
N VAL A 108 6.28 15.66 -9.13
CA VAL A 108 6.50 15.88 -7.70
C VAL A 108 5.97 14.67 -6.92
N VAL A 109 6.83 14.08 -6.10
CA VAL A 109 6.51 13.00 -5.18
C VAL A 109 6.49 13.57 -3.76
N LEU A 110 5.30 13.61 -3.15
CA LEU A 110 5.12 14.05 -1.77
C LEU A 110 4.96 12.85 -0.85
N SER A 111 5.66 12.85 0.28
CA SER A 111 5.42 11.94 1.40
C SER A 111 5.08 12.76 2.64
N PHE A 112 3.84 12.66 3.11
CA PHE A 112 3.42 13.26 4.37
C PHE A 112 3.58 12.27 5.50
N TRP A 113 4.28 12.66 6.55
CA TRP A 113 4.70 11.80 7.64
C TRP A 113 4.87 12.57 8.95
N PHE A 114 5.24 11.89 10.03
CA PHE A 114 5.74 12.49 11.26
C PHE A 114 6.62 11.51 12.04
N ILE A 115 7.50 12.01 12.90
CA ILE A 115 8.54 11.24 13.60
C ILE A 115 7.95 10.10 14.45
N GLY A 116 6.82 10.34 15.11
CA GLY A 116 6.12 9.36 15.95
C GLY A 116 5.26 8.33 15.20
N CYS A 117 5.28 8.30 13.85
CA CYS A 117 4.46 7.42 13.02
C CYS A 117 5.20 6.11 12.68
N PRO A 118 4.89 4.97 13.30
CA PRO A 118 5.59 3.72 13.01
C PRO A 118 5.45 3.25 11.56
N ALA A 119 4.24 3.40 10.98
CA ALA A 119 3.98 3.02 9.60
C ALA A 119 4.78 3.88 8.60
N CYS A 120 5.00 5.18 8.91
CA CYS A 120 5.82 6.07 8.09
C CYS A 120 7.27 5.62 8.12
N ARG A 121 7.83 5.40 9.32
CA ARG A 121 9.22 4.98 9.51
C ARG A 121 9.52 3.65 8.83
N ASN A 122 8.59 2.70 8.88
CA ASN A 122 8.73 1.41 8.20
C ASN A 122 8.80 1.54 6.66
N MET A 123 8.33 2.66 6.11
CA MET A 123 8.38 2.91 4.66
C MET A 123 9.63 3.66 4.22
N GLU A 124 10.32 4.38 5.11
CA GLU A 124 11.47 5.23 4.77
C GLU A 124 12.58 4.50 3.99
N PRO A 125 13.02 3.27 4.37
CA PRO A 125 14.03 2.56 3.61
C PRO A 125 13.62 2.33 2.14
N LYS A 126 12.37 1.92 1.94
CA LYS A 126 11.81 1.69 0.61
C LYS A 126 11.62 2.98 -0.19
N LEU A 127 11.25 4.09 0.46
CA LEU A 127 11.18 5.40 -0.18
C LEU A 127 12.56 5.90 -0.61
N ASN A 128 13.60 5.63 0.18
CA ASN A 128 14.98 5.94 -0.18
C ASN A 128 15.44 5.10 -1.38
N GLU A 129 15.19 3.78 -1.37
CA GLU A 129 15.45 2.90 -2.52
C GLU A 129 14.70 3.37 -3.78
N PHE A 130 13.47 3.82 -3.60
CA PHE A 130 12.65 4.34 -4.69
C PHE A 130 13.24 5.62 -5.27
N LYS A 131 13.57 6.61 -4.42
CA LYS A 131 14.22 7.87 -4.86
C LYS A 131 15.50 7.60 -5.65
N ALA A 132 16.31 6.65 -5.20
CA ALA A 132 17.60 6.35 -5.82
C ALA A 132 17.49 5.78 -7.27
N ARG A 133 16.28 5.49 -7.76
CA ARG A 133 16.03 5.02 -9.14
C ARG A 133 15.74 6.16 -10.12
N PHE A 134 15.75 7.41 -9.66
CA PHE A 134 15.44 8.58 -10.46
C PHE A 134 16.54 9.62 -10.30
N ASP A 135 16.85 10.29 -11.41
CA ASP A 135 17.77 11.43 -11.39
C ASP A 135 17.10 12.67 -10.78
N ASP A 136 17.88 13.50 -10.09
CA ASP A 136 17.37 14.66 -9.32
C ASP A 136 16.84 15.83 -10.20
N GLY A 137 16.90 15.71 -11.53
CA GLY A 137 16.51 16.79 -12.45
C GLY A 137 15.01 16.93 -12.66
N ASP A 138 14.33 15.81 -12.93
CA ASP A 138 12.97 15.78 -13.46
C ASP A 138 11.91 15.37 -12.43
N VAL A 139 12.34 14.77 -11.31
CA VAL A 139 11.48 14.38 -10.19
C VAL A 139 11.91 15.09 -8.93
N VAL A 140 10.97 15.74 -8.26
CA VAL A 140 11.20 16.38 -6.96
C VAL A 140 10.56 15.55 -5.86
N PHE A 141 11.37 15.09 -4.91
CA PHE A 141 10.92 14.29 -3.77
C PHE A 141 10.87 15.14 -2.51
N LEU A 142 9.69 15.38 -1.95
CA LEU A 142 9.48 16.17 -0.73
C LEU A 142 8.90 15.30 0.38
N ALA A 143 9.54 15.30 1.55
CA ALA A 143 8.99 14.73 2.78
C ALA A 143 8.55 15.86 3.69
N MET A 144 7.24 15.96 3.91
CA MET A 144 6.63 17.03 4.70
C MET A 144 6.13 16.49 6.04
N THR A 145 6.55 17.12 7.13
CA THR A 145 6.12 16.77 8.48
C THR A 145 5.58 17.99 9.25
N THR A 146 4.70 17.71 10.20
CA THR A 146 4.27 18.73 11.19
C THR A 146 5.27 18.89 12.34
N ASP A 147 6.28 18.01 12.43
CA ASP A 147 7.31 18.11 13.46
C ASP A 147 8.12 19.41 13.28
N PRO A 148 8.52 20.06 14.40
CA PRO A 148 9.34 21.26 14.33
C PRO A 148 10.76 20.96 13.84
N LYS A 149 11.41 21.97 13.28
CA LYS A 149 12.72 21.88 12.66
C LYS A 149 13.76 21.18 13.52
N ASP A 150 13.87 21.55 14.79
CA ASP A 150 14.87 20.99 15.71
C ASP A 150 14.65 19.50 16.03
N ALA A 151 13.40 19.08 16.08
CA ALA A 151 13.05 17.66 16.24
C ALA A 151 13.40 16.85 14.99
N LEU A 152 13.10 17.39 13.82
CA LEU A 152 13.43 16.80 12.54
C LEU A 152 14.96 16.68 12.34
N GLU A 153 15.72 17.71 12.66
CA GLU A 153 17.18 17.68 12.62
C GLU A 153 17.78 16.62 13.55
N ARG A 154 17.23 16.47 14.78
CA ARG A 154 17.66 15.41 15.72
C ARG A 154 17.35 14.01 15.18
N TYR A 155 16.19 13.86 14.54
CA TYR A 155 15.79 12.59 13.94
C TYR A 155 16.73 12.19 12.81
N LEU A 156 16.98 13.09 11.85
CA LEU A 156 17.82 12.84 10.66
C LEU A 156 19.31 12.62 10.97
N LYS A 157 19.77 12.97 12.17
CA LYS A 157 21.13 12.57 12.66
C LYS A 157 21.23 11.08 12.95
N LYS A 158 20.10 10.40 13.15
CA LYS A 158 20.03 8.97 13.55
C LYS A 158 19.44 8.09 12.47
N GLU A 159 18.52 8.63 11.71
CA GLU A 159 17.73 7.92 10.70
C GLU A 159 17.91 8.58 9.32
N ARG A 160 17.90 7.77 8.28
CA ARG A 160 18.10 8.24 6.90
C ARG A 160 16.77 8.36 6.18
N PHE A 161 16.45 9.59 5.73
CA PHE A 161 15.33 9.81 4.81
C PHE A 161 15.74 10.80 3.72
N ASP A 162 16.02 10.30 2.52
CA ASP A 162 16.74 11.02 1.43
C ASP A 162 15.86 12.02 0.67
N TYR A 163 14.58 12.12 0.95
CA TYR A 163 13.73 13.16 0.37
C TYR A 163 14.13 14.53 0.90
N VAL A 164 13.87 15.58 0.12
CA VAL A 164 14.02 16.94 0.60
C VAL A 164 13.04 17.16 1.76
N GLN A 165 13.57 17.49 2.92
CA GLN A 165 12.81 17.55 4.16
C GLN A 165 12.19 18.93 4.39
N VAL A 166 10.93 18.93 4.83
CA VAL A 166 10.16 20.12 5.17
C VAL A 166 9.57 19.95 6.58
N SER A 167 10.01 20.77 7.53
CA SER A 167 9.42 20.84 8.87
C SER A 167 8.24 21.80 8.91
N ASP A 168 7.48 21.77 9.99
CA ASP A 168 6.39 22.75 10.25
C ASP A 168 5.37 22.88 9.10
N ALA A 169 5.19 21.80 8.31
CA ALA A 169 4.39 21.81 7.09
C ALA A 169 2.86 21.73 7.34
N GLY A 170 2.39 21.98 8.55
CA GLY A 170 0.99 21.79 8.94
C GLY A 170 -0.02 22.54 8.07
N VAL A 171 0.30 23.77 7.62
CA VAL A 171 -0.57 24.55 6.73
C VAL A 171 -0.68 23.90 5.36
N ALA A 172 0.45 23.54 4.74
CA ALA A 172 0.46 22.86 3.44
C ALA A 172 -0.30 21.51 3.52
N MET A 173 -0.06 20.73 4.56
CA MET A 173 -0.74 19.44 4.76
C MET A 173 -2.25 19.60 4.92
N LYS A 174 -2.72 20.63 5.63
CA LYS A 174 -4.14 20.93 5.81
C LYS A 174 -4.84 21.20 4.47
N ASN A 175 -4.17 21.84 3.52
CA ASN A 175 -4.73 22.14 2.21
C ASN A 175 -5.03 20.87 1.40
N PHE A 176 -4.26 19.79 1.59
CA PHE A 176 -4.52 18.49 0.97
C PHE A 176 -5.69 17.73 1.61
N ALA A 177 -6.22 18.20 2.74
CA ALA A 177 -7.43 17.70 3.41
C ALA A 177 -7.48 16.16 3.60
N PHE A 178 -6.32 15.51 3.79
CA PHE A 178 -6.27 14.08 4.06
C PHE A 178 -6.34 13.78 5.57
N ARG A 179 -6.69 12.56 5.90
CA ARG A 179 -6.67 12.04 7.27
C ARG A 179 -5.79 10.82 7.34
N GLY A 180 -5.00 10.72 8.43
CA GLY A 180 -4.12 9.60 8.70
C GLY A 180 -2.80 9.63 7.92
N PHE A 181 -1.78 9.03 8.50
CA PHE A 181 -0.42 8.93 7.98
C PHE A 181 -0.01 7.47 7.81
N PRO A 182 0.95 7.19 6.91
CA PRO A 182 1.53 8.10 5.92
C PRO A 182 0.56 8.50 4.81
N LYS A 183 0.93 9.49 3.98
CA LYS A 183 0.24 9.82 2.73
C LYS A 183 1.28 10.07 1.65
N ASN A 184 1.19 9.32 0.55
CA ASN A 184 2.09 9.42 -0.60
C ASN A 184 1.30 9.86 -1.82
N ILE A 185 1.78 10.90 -2.48
CA ILE A 185 1.09 11.57 -3.59
C ILE A 185 2.09 11.77 -4.73
N VAL A 186 1.65 11.52 -5.97
CA VAL A 186 2.38 11.97 -7.15
C VAL A 186 1.56 13.05 -7.84
N ILE A 187 2.23 14.15 -8.17
CA ILE A 187 1.67 15.28 -8.91
C ILE A 187 2.41 15.34 -10.25
N ASP A 188 1.65 15.45 -11.34
CA ASP A 188 2.20 15.54 -12.69
C ASP A 188 2.80 16.92 -13.01
N LYS A 189 3.41 17.05 -14.19
CA LYS A 189 4.03 18.29 -14.69
C LYS A 189 3.04 19.46 -14.79
N GLN A 190 1.74 19.17 -14.92
CA GLN A 190 0.65 20.15 -14.97
C GLN A 190 0.06 20.47 -13.60
N GLY A 191 0.54 19.82 -12.53
CA GLY A 191 0.10 20.02 -11.16
C GLY A 191 -1.19 19.26 -10.81
N LYS A 192 -1.52 18.19 -11.54
CA LYS A 192 -2.63 17.30 -11.17
C LYS A 192 -2.14 16.13 -10.35
N ILE A 193 -2.94 15.70 -9.41
CA ILE A 193 -2.69 14.50 -8.61
C ILE A 193 -2.96 13.28 -9.50
N VAL A 194 -1.95 12.44 -9.70
CA VAL A 194 -2.04 11.20 -10.50
C VAL A 194 -1.89 9.94 -9.66
N TYR A 195 -1.52 10.09 -8.39
CA TYR A 195 -1.41 9.00 -7.44
C TYR A 195 -1.69 9.51 -6.03
N TRP A 196 -2.54 8.80 -5.29
CA TRP A 196 -2.96 9.16 -3.93
C TRP A 196 -3.13 7.91 -3.08
N ARG A 197 -2.15 7.59 -2.23
CA ARG A 197 -2.18 6.39 -1.37
C ARG A 197 -1.70 6.70 0.04
N SER A 198 -2.24 5.98 1.01
CA SER A 198 -1.72 6.00 2.39
C SER A 198 -0.58 5.01 2.55
N THR A 199 -0.75 3.78 2.08
CA THR A 199 0.32 2.78 2.00
C THR A 199 0.89 2.74 0.58
N VAL A 200 2.09 2.20 0.45
CA VAL A 200 2.66 1.79 -0.84
C VAL A 200 3.12 0.35 -0.69
N LYS A 201 2.32 -0.60 -1.15
CA LYS A 201 2.65 -2.02 -1.22
C LYS A 201 2.93 -2.46 -2.66
N ALA A 202 2.23 -1.85 -3.63
CA ALA A 202 2.48 -2.02 -5.05
C ALA A 202 3.56 -1.05 -5.53
N TRP A 203 4.82 -1.31 -5.17
CA TRP A 203 5.96 -0.45 -5.50
C TRP A 203 6.23 -0.35 -7.00
N ASP A 204 6.00 -1.43 -7.73
CA ASP A 204 6.04 -1.50 -9.19
C ASP A 204 5.01 -0.55 -9.84
N LYS A 205 3.81 -0.51 -9.30
CA LYS A 205 2.77 0.43 -9.73
C LYS A 205 3.16 1.88 -9.42
N PHE A 206 3.67 2.14 -8.22
CA PHE A 206 4.13 3.48 -7.84
C PHE A 206 5.23 3.98 -8.76
N GLU A 207 6.22 3.14 -9.06
CA GLU A 207 7.29 3.45 -10.00
C GLU A 207 6.75 3.66 -11.43
N SER A 208 5.85 2.79 -11.90
CA SER A 208 5.27 2.92 -13.24
C SER A 208 4.52 4.24 -13.44
N VAL A 209 3.81 4.72 -12.41
CA VAL A 209 3.13 6.02 -12.46
C VAL A 209 4.14 7.16 -12.62
N VAL A 210 5.20 7.21 -11.79
CA VAL A 210 6.21 8.26 -11.89
C VAL A 210 6.91 8.23 -13.25
N ARG A 211 7.30 7.06 -13.75
CA ARG A 211 7.93 6.92 -15.07
C ARG A 211 7.01 7.32 -16.21
N ALA A 212 5.73 6.96 -16.12
CA ALA A 212 4.73 7.37 -17.12
C ALA A 212 4.57 8.90 -17.18
N GLU A 213 4.58 9.59 -16.03
CA GLU A 213 4.50 11.05 -15.99
C GLU A 213 5.79 11.71 -16.49
N LEU A 214 6.95 11.12 -16.25
CA LEU A 214 8.22 11.60 -16.81
C LEU A 214 8.24 11.54 -18.34
N ALA A 215 7.71 10.47 -18.91
CA ALA A 215 7.68 10.23 -20.36
C ALA A 215 6.72 11.16 -21.13
N LYS A 216 5.82 11.86 -20.44
CA LYS A 216 4.93 12.87 -21.06
C LYS A 216 5.72 14.15 -21.34
N ASN A 217 5.50 14.73 -22.51
CA ASN A 217 6.03 16.04 -22.92
C ASN A 217 5.29 17.19 -22.24
#